data_5e7fe657dd5090057019445199fa441b
#
_entry.id   5e7fe657dd5090057019445199fa441b
#
_cell.length_a   1.000
_cell.length_b   1.000
_cell.length_c   1.000
_cell.angle_alpha   90.00
_cell.angle_beta   90.00
_cell.angle_gamma   90.00
#
_symmetry.space_group_name_H-M   'P 1'
#
loop_
_entity.id
_entity.type
_entity.pdbx_description
1 polymer ?
#
loop_
_entity_poly.entity_id
_entity_poly.type
_entity_poly.pdbx_seq_one_letter_code
_entity_poly.pdbx_strand_id
1 'polypeptide(L)'
;MSKIELLDRSEKSSFGLNSKLIEEAYQFALESHKSQKRYSGDPYISHPVAVADILLNLKLDTSTIITGLLHDTLEDTLATEHEIKEKFGDEVAVLVNGVTKLSKIETYTENKFQAENFRKLILAMSKDIRVLLVKLADRLHNMRTIQFIPQEKRRHRIASVSYTHLRAHETDR
;
A
#
# COMPACT_ATOMS: atom_id res chain seq x y z
N MET A 1 1.50 1.24 15.77
CA MET A 1 0.42 2.24 15.91
C MET A 1 -0.92 1.54 16.09
N SER A 2 -1.76 2.01 16.99
CA SER A 2 -3.12 1.49 17.20
C SER A 2 -4.14 2.23 16.30
N LYS A 3 -5.37 1.65 16.16
CA LYS A 3 -6.50 2.33 15.52
C LYS A 3 -6.75 3.70 16.13
N ILE A 4 -6.74 3.78 17.47
CA ILE A 4 -7.05 5.01 18.23
C ILE A 4 -6.04 6.11 17.88
N GLU A 5 -4.76 5.80 17.82
CA GLU A 5 -3.72 6.77 17.45
C GLU A 5 -3.86 7.27 16.00
N LEU A 6 -4.22 6.39 15.06
CA LEU A 6 -4.44 6.78 13.67
C LEU A 6 -5.60 7.78 13.55
N LEU A 7 -6.73 7.48 14.19
CA LEU A 7 -7.94 8.31 14.14
C LEU A 7 -7.73 9.65 14.87
N ASP A 8 -7.17 9.63 16.08
CA ASP A 8 -6.85 10.86 16.85
C ASP A 8 -5.93 11.80 16.04
N ARG A 9 -4.94 11.25 15.35
CA ARG A 9 -4.04 12.04 14.51
C ARG A 9 -4.71 12.54 13.23
N SER A 10 -5.64 11.78 12.65
CA SER A 10 -6.40 12.23 11.48
C SER A 10 -7.35 13.37 11.83
N GLU A 11 -7.98 13.32 13.00
CA GLU A 11 -8.87 14.39 13.52
C GLU A 11 -8.10 15.67 13.84
N LYS A 12 -6.93 15.55 14.45
CA LYS A 12 -6.04 16.67 14.79
C LYS A 12 -5.28 17.23 13.60
N SER A 13 -5.43 16.61 12.43
CA SER A 13 -4.75 17.05 11.21
C SER A 13 -5.32 18.38 10.73
N SER A 14 -4.43 19.35 10.48
CA SER A 14 -4.79 20.66 9.89
C SER A 14 -5.23 20.58 8.41
N PHE A 15 -5.21 19.38 7.81
CA PHE A 15 -5.48 19.17 6.38
C PHE A 15 -6.93 18.78 6.07
N GLY A 16 -7.86 18.88 7.04
CA GLY A 16 -9.28 18.64 6.82
C GLY A 16 -9.58 17.18 6.41
N LEU A 17 -8.90 16.22 7.02
CA LEU A 17 -9.11 14.80 6.73
C LEU A 17 -10.51 14.33 7.19
N ASN A 18 -11.14 13.46 6.41
CA ASN A 18 -12.40 12.82 6.78
C ASN A 18 -12.12 11.60 7.69
N SER A 19 -11.97 11.85 9.00
CA SER A 19 -11.66 10.82 10.00
C SER A 19 -12.72 9.73 10.08
N LYS A 20 -14.00 10.07 9.84
CA LYS A 20 -15.08 9.09 9.81
C LYS A 20 -14.91 8.10 8.67
N LEU A 21 -14.60 8.58 7.48
CA LEU A 21 -14.38 7.73 6.31
C LEU A 21 -13.10 6.86 6.47
N ILE A 22 -12.06 7.39 7.12
CA ILE A 22 -10.85 6.65 7.48
C ILE A 22 -11.19 5.53 8.48
N GLU A 23 -12.06 5.79 9.46
CA GLU A 23 -12.52 4.77 10.39
C GLU A 23 -13.31 3.66 9.69
N GLU A 24 -14.23 4.01 8.80
CA GLU A 24 -14.98 3.05 7.99
C GLU A 24 -14.04 2.16 7.15
N ALA A 25 -13.00 2.76 6.54
CA ALA A 25 -11.98 2.02 5.79
C ALA A 25 -11.15 1.09 6.68
N TYR A 26 -10.81 1.52 7.90
CA TYR A 26 -10.16 0.65 8.87
C TYR A 26 -11.03 -0.57 9.22
N GLN A 27 -12.32 -0.37 9.50
CA GLN A 27 -13.24 -1.47 9.82
C GLN A 27 -13.39 -2.44 8.64
N PHE A 28 -13.49 -1.91 7.43
CA PHE A 28 -13.55 -2.73 6.22
C PHE A 28 -12.28 -3.57 6.04
N ALA A 29 -11.09 -2.97 6.19
CA ALA A 29 -9.82 -3.69 6.12
C ALA A 29 -9.68 -4.75 7.22
N LEU A 30 -10.08 -4.41 8.46
CA LEU A 30 -10.06 -5.33 9.60
C LEU A 30 -10.91 -6.58 9.35
N GLU A 31 -12.15 -6.40 8.86
CA GLU A 31 -13.04 -7.52 8.55
C GLU A 31 -12.51 -8.34 7.37
N SER A 32 -12.02 -7.69 6.31
CA SER A 32 -11.47 -8.36 5.13
C SER A 32 -10.28 -9.26 5.46
N HIS A 33 -9.42 -8.85 6.41
CA HIS A 33 -8.19 -9.55 6.79
C HIS A 33 -8.30 -10.30 8.13
N LYS A 34 -9.50 -10.50 8.70
CA LYS A 34 -9.71 -11.03 10.06
C LYS A 34 -9.05 -12.38 10.34
N SER A 35 -8.92 -13.24 9.32
CA SER A 35 -8.31 -14.56 9.46
C SER A 35 -6.80 -14.57 9.21
N GLN A 36 -6.22 -13.45 8.77
CA GLN A 36 -4.83 -13.36 8.33
C GLN A 36 -3.92 -12.87 9.45
N LYS A 37 -2.68 -13.35 9.45
CA LYS A 37 -1.62 -12.94 10.37
C LYS A 37 -0.32 -12.63 9.62
N ARG A 38 0.46 -11.73 10.18
CA ARG A 38 1.83 -11.42 9.72
C ARG A 38 2.80 -12.51 10.17
N TYR A 39 4.01 -12.54 9.60
CA TYR A 39 5.10 -13.43 10.06
C TYR A 39 5.52 -13.17 11.51
N SER A 40 5.27 -11.98 12.05
CA SER A 40 5.47 -11.66 13.47
C SER A 40 4.45 -12.34 14.40
N GLY A 41 3.36 -12.89 13.87
CA GLY A 41 2.21 -13.42 14.63
C GLY A 41 1.11 -12.38 14.87
N ASP A 42 1.36 -11.10 14.62
CA ASP A 42 0.38 -10.03 14.78
C ASP A 42 -0.79 -10.16 13.80
N PRO A 43 -1.98 -9.65 14.13
CA PRO A 43 -3.08 -9.52 13.16
C PRO A 43 -2.64 -8.75 11.93
N TYR A 44 -3.10 -9.18 10.73
CA TYR A 44 -2.67 -8.59 9.45
C TYR A 44 -2.93 -7.08 9.38
N ILE A 45 -4.03 -6.59 9.99
CA ILE A 45 -4.42 -5.18 10.01
C ILE A 45 -3.32 -4.24 10.52
N SER A 46 -2.36 -4.73 11.31
CA SER A 46 -1.22 -3.95 11.78
C SER A 46 -0.39 -3.36 10.64
N HIS A 47 -0.34 -4.05 9.49
CA HIS A 47 0.37 -3.60 8.29
C HIS A 47 -0.34 -2.44 7.57
N PRO A 48 -1.60 -2.57 7.13
CA PRO A 48 -2.35 -1.46 6.54
C PRO A 48 -2.38 -0.20 7.41
N VAL A 49 -2.52 -0.36 8.73
CA VAL A 49 -2.48 0.77 9.68
C VAL A 49 -1.11 1.46 9.67
N ALA A 50 -0.02 0.70 9.63
CA ALA A 50 1.31 1.29 9.57
C ALA A 50 1.59 1.99 8.23
N VAL A 51 1.07 1.44 7.12
CA VAL A 51 1.13 2.10 5.80
C VAL A 51 0.35 3.42 5.81
N ALA A 52 -0.88 3.42 6.33
CA ALA A 52 -1.70 4.62 6.49
C ALA A 52 -1.03 5.68 7.38
N ASP A 53 -0.31 5.27 8.45
CA ASP A 53 0.47 6.18 9.28
C ASP A 53 1.62 6.85 8.52
N ILE A 54 2.34 6.10 7.69
CA ILE A 54 3.39 6.67 6.85
C ILE A 54 2.80 7.75 5.93
N LEU A 55 1.66 7.47 5.30
CA LEU A 55 0.99 8.40 4.39
C LEU A 55 0.44 9.64 5.13
N LEU A 56 -0.07 9.45 6.35
CA LEU A 56 -0.50 10.53 7.23
C LEU A 56 0.68 11.44 7.63
N ASN A 57 1.85 10.86 7.93
CA ASN A 57 3.07 11.63 8.20
C ASN A 57 3.55 12.44 6.99
N LEU A 58 3.29 11.95 5.77
CA LEU A 58 3.54 12.68 4.54
C LEU A 58 2.48 13.74 4.22
N LYS A 59 1.47 13.89 5.10
CA LYS A 59 0.40 14.89 4.99
C LYS A 59 -0.44 14.73 3.71
N LEU A 60 -0.72 13.50 3.31
CA LEU A 60 -1.49 13.19 2.13
C LEU A 60 -3.01 13.26 2.43
N ASP A 61 -3.81 13.29 1.37
CA ASP A 61 -5.27 13.42 1.43
C ASP A 61 -5.98 12.16 1.95
N THR A 62 -7.27 12.31 2.28
CA THR A 62 -8.12 11.23 2.81
C THR A 62 -8.15 10.01 1.88
N SER A 63 -8.30 10.20 0.57
CA SER A 63 -8.39 9.12 -0.40
C SER A 63 -7.10 8.29 -0.46
N THR A 64 -5.94 8.96 -0.33
CA THR A 64 -4.63 8.29 -0.27
C THR A 64 -4.45 7.48 1.01
N ILE A 65 -4.86 8.02 2.17
CA ILE A 65 -4.77 7.32 3.47
C ILE A 65 -5.69 6.10 3.45
N ILE A 66 -6.92 6.23 2.95
CA ILE A 66 -7.87 5.11 2.79
C ILE A 66 -7.28 4.06 1.83
N THR A 67 -6.68 4.48 0.73
CA THR A 67 -5.98 3.57 -0.18
C THR A 67 -4.88 2.80 0.53
N GLY A 68 -4.13 3.44 1.43
CA GLY A 68 -3.13 2.76 2.27
C GLY A 68 -3.74 1.71 3.21
N LEU A 69 -4.95 1.94 3.73
CA LEU A 69 -5.67 0.94 4.53
C LEU A 69 -6.19 -0.23 3.70
N LEU A 70 -6.56 0.01 2.44
CA LEU A 70 -7.23 -0.96 1.56
C LEU A 70 -6.32 -1.58 0.49
N HIS A 71 -5.04 -1.23 0.42
CA HIS A 71 -4.16 -1.54 -0.72
C HIS A 71 -4.02 -3.04 -1.03
N ASP A 72 -4.09 -3.90 -0.02
CA ASP A 72 -3.98 -5.36 -0.17
C ASP A 72 -5.36 -6.06 -0.25
N THR A 73 -6.49 -5.35 -0.04
CA THR A 73 -7.81 -6.00 0.04
C THR A 73 -8.23 -6.68 -1.25
N LEU A 74 -7.96 -6.07 -2.42
CA LEU A 74 -8.31 -6.66 -3.72
C LEU A 74 -7.38 -7.80 -4.14
N GLU A 75 -6.20 -7.92 -3.54
CA GLU A 75 -5.20 -8.95 -3.88
C GLU A 75 -5.33 -10.15 -2.95
N ASP A 76 -5.49 -9.91 -1.66
CA ASP A 76 -5.33 -10.92 -0.61
C ASP A 76 -6.65 -11.32 0.07
N THR A 77 -7.80 -10.76 -0.34
CA THR A 77 -9.11 -11.05 0.25
C THR A 77 -10.21 -11.26 -0.80
N LEU A 78 -11.44 -11.49 -0.34
CA LEU A 78 -12.62 -11.60 -1.19
C LEU A 78 -13.28 -10.26 -1.53
N ALA A 79 -12.71 -9.15 -1.07
CA ALA A 79 -13.24 -7.81 -1.35
C ALA A 79 -13.20 -7.51 -2.85
N THR A 80 -14.22 -6.83 -3.35
CA THR A 80 -14.36 -6.48 -4.76
C THR A 80 -14.16 -4.99 -5.00
N GLU A 81 -13.73 -4.62 -6.21
CA GLU A 81 -13.63 -3.21 -6.63
C GLU A 81 -14.98 -2.48 -6.50
N HIS A 82 -16.07 -3.19 -6.78
CA HIS A 82 -17.43 -2.65 -6.66
C HIS A 82 -17.77 -2.24 -5.21
N GLU A 83 -17.48 -3.09 -4.23
CA GLU A 83 -17.70 -2.78 -2.81
C GLU A 83 -16.88 -1.58 -2.35
N ILE A 84 -15.62 -1.49 -2.79
CA ILE A 84 -14.76 -0.34 -2.49
C ILE A 84 -15.33 0.94 -3.11
N LYS A 85 -15.78 0.87 -4.36
CA LYS A 85 -16.39 2.00 -5.06
C LYS A 85 -17.68 2.47 -4.38
N GLU A 86 -18.57 1.56 -4.00
CA GLU A 86 -19.82 1.90 -3.31
C GLU A 86 -19.60 2.57 -1.93
N LYS A 87 -18.60 2.10 -1.18
CA LYS A 87 -18.34 2.59 0.19
C LYS A 87 -17.46 3.84 0.23
N PHE A 88 -16.44 3.91 -0.63
CA PHE A 88 -15.36 4.91 -0.54
C PHE A 88 -15.24 5.80 -1.78
N GLY A 89 -16.08 5.56 -2.78
CA GLY A 89 -16.13 6.35 -4.01
C GLY A 89 -15.16 5.89 -5.11
N ASP A 90 -15.37 6.45 -6.31
CA ASP A 90 -14.61 6.11 -7.51
C ASP A 90 -13.11 6.38 -7.36
N GLU A 91 -12.74 7.48 -6.73
CA GLU A 91 -11.35 7.88 -6.56
C GLU A 91 -10.54 6.82 -5.81
N VAL A 92 -11.05 6.37 -4.65
CA VAL A 92 -10.40 5.33 -3.84
C VAL A 92 -10.35 4.01 -4.60
N ALA A 93 -11.42 3.60 -5.28
CA ALA A 93 -11.46 2.37 -6.07
C ALA A 93 -10.39 2.37 -7.17
N VAL A 94 -10.23 3.50 -7.90
CA VAL A 94 -9.20 3.66 -8.94
C VAL A 94 -7.79 3.57 -8.35
N LEU A 95 -7.55 4.22 -7.21
CA LEU A 95 -6.24 4.17 -6.53
C LEU A 95 -5.89 2.76 -6.05
N VAL A 96 -6.81 2.07 -5.36
CA VAL A 96 -6.59 0.69 -4.86
C VAL A 96 -6.35 -0.27 -6.02
N ASN A 97 -7.16 -0.19 -7.10
CA ASN A 97 -6.95 -0.98 -8.31
C ASN A 97 -5.58 -0.69 -8.96
N GLY A 98 -5.16 0.59 -8.96
CA GLY A 98 -3.84 1.01 -9.44
C GLY A 98 -2.70 0.35 -8.68
N VAL A 99 -2.78 0.33 -7.34
CA VAL A 99 -1.79 -0.32 -6.46
C VAL A 99 -1.75 -1.83 -6.71
N THR A 100 -2.92 -2.50 -6.79
CA THR A 100 -3.03 -3.94 -7.08
C THR A 100 -2.41 -4.29 -8.43
N LYS A 101 -2.67 -3.50 -9.49
CA LYS A 101 -2.07 -3.70 -10.81
C LYS A 101 -0.56 -3.55 -10.78
N LEU A 102 -0.06 -2.57 -10.02
CA LEU A 102 1.38 -2.36 -9.86
C LEU A 102 2.04 -3.54 -9.15
N SER A 103 1.43 -4.08 -8.08
CA SER A 103 1.91 -5.29 -7.38
C SER A 103 2.00 -6.50 -8.32
N LYS A 104 0.98 -6.73 -9.13
CA LYS A 104 0.97 -7.83 -10.11
C LYS A 104 2.11 -7.71 -11.14
N ILE A 105 2.39 -6.52 -11.64
CA ILE A 105 3.52 -6.28 -12.55
C ILE A 105 4.85 -6.68 -11.90
N GLU A 106 5.03 -6.37 -10.63
CA GLU A 106 6.25 -6.72 -9.87
C GLU A 106 6.42 -8.23 -9.73
N THR A 107 5.36 -8.97 -9.47
CA THR A 107 5.39 -10.43 -9.28
C THR A 107 5.73 -11.20 -10.57
N TYR A 108 5.32 -10.70 -11.74
CA TYR A 108 5.60 -11.32 -13.04
C TYR A 108 7.02 -11.09 -13.58
N THR A 109 7.85 -10.32 -12.89
CA THR A 109 9.10 -9.76 -13.47
C THR A 109 10.36 -10.58 -13.23
N GLU A 110 10.30 -11.76 -12.66
CA GLU A 110 11.53 -12.51 -12.35
C GLU A 110 12.38 -12.88 -13.59
N ASN A 111 11.89 -12.76 -14.84
CA ASN A 111 12.66 -13.31 -15.95
C ASN A 111 12.50 -12.72 -17.35
N LYS A 112 12.50 -11.51 -17.72
CA LYS A 112 12.84 -11.10 -19.12
C LYS A 112 12.37 -9.72 -19.66
N PHE A 113 11.47 -8.97 -19.01
CA PHE A 113 10.92 -7.73 -19.62
C PHE A 113 11.12 -6.48 -18.77
N GLN A 114 12.36 -6.18 -18.41
CA GLN A 114 12.70 -5.05 -17.52
C GLN A 114 12.25 -3.69 -18.07
N ALA A 115 12.47 -3.43 -19.36
CA ALA A 115 12.14 -2.15 -19.98
C ALA A 115 10.62 -1.94 -20.13
N GLU A 116 9.87 -3.01 -20.43
CA GLU A 116 8.41 -2.93 -20.58
C GLU A 116 7.72 -2.70 -19.24
N ASN A 117 8.24 -3.28 -18.18
CA ASN A 117 7.69 -3.08 -16.83
C ASN A 117 8.02 -1.70 -16.28
N PHE A 118 9.20 -1.17 -16.55
CA PHE A 118 9.50 0.22 -16.25
C PHE A 118 8.58 1.18 -17.01
N ARG A 119 8.30 0.91 -18.28
CA ARG A 119 7.31 1.67 -19.06
C ARG A 119 5.91 1.58 -18.44
N LYS A 120 5.47 0.40 -17.99
CA LYS A 120 4.17 0.22 -17.32
C LYS A 120 4.14 0.93 -15.98
N LEU A 121 5.25 0.94 -15.23
CA LEU A 121 5.40 1.70 -14.00
C LEU A 121 5.25 3.21 -14.27
N ILE A 122 5.97 3.75 -15.25
CA ILE A 122 5.87 5.16 -15.68
C ILE A 122 4.44 5.50 -16.13
N LEU A 123 3.78 4.61 -16.88
CA LEU A 123 2.40 4.80 -17.30
C LEU A 123 1.40 4.77 -16.13
N ALA A 124 1.64 3.95 -15.10
CA ALA A 124 0.85 3.96 -13.87
C ALA A 124 1.06 5.26 -13.08
N MET A 125 2.32 5.73 -12.99
CA MET A 125 2.67 7.02 -12.38
C MET A 125 2.07 8.22 -13.11
N SER A 126 1.96 8.16 -14.45
CA SER A 126 1.38 9.23 -15.25
C SER A 126 -0.12 9.42 -15.03
N LYS A 127 -0.81 8.41 -14.48
CA LYS A 127 -2.24 8.49 -14.15
C LYS A 127 -2.48 9.13 -12.79
N ASP A 128 -1.78 8.67 -11.76
CA ASP A 128 -1.86 9.25 -10.41
C ASP A 128 -0.64 8.86 -9.57
N ILE A 129 0.15 9.83 -9.18
CA ILE A 129 1.38 9.63 -8.39
C ILE A 129 1.10 9.02 -7.01
N ARG A 130 -0.13 9.17 -6.48
CA ARG A 130 -0.51 8.63 -5.18
C ARG A 130 -0.41 7.10 -5.13
N VAL A 131 -0.66 6.41 -6.25
CA VAL A 131 -0.47 4.96 -6.38
C VAL A 131 0.97 4.56 -6.03
N LEU A 132 1.95 5.32 -6.53
CA LEU A 132 3.36 5.08 -6.22
C LEU A 132 3.67 5.39 -4.75
N LEU A 133 3.15 6.49 -4.21
CA LEU A 133 3.37 6.88 -2.81
C LEU A 133 2.84 5.80 -1.85
N VAL A 134 1.66 5.25 -2.11
CA VAL A 134 1.12 4.12 -1.34
C VAL A 134 2.04 2.90 -1.43
N LYS A 135 2.51 2.56 -2.65
CA LYS A 135 3.41 1.42 -2.83
C LYS A 135 4.77 1.60 -2.16
N LEU A 136 5.31 2.82 -2.15
CA LEU A 136 6.54 3.13 -1.43
C LEU A 136 6.35 3.04 0.09
N ALA A 137 5.20 3.49 0.62
CA ALA A 137 4.86 3.35 2.04
C ALA A 137 4.72 1.87 2.45
N ASP A 138 4.04 1.03 1.63
CA ASP A 138 3.98 -0.42 1.81
C ASP A 138 5.39 -1.03 1.88
N ARG A 139 6.24 -0.74 0.91
CA ARG A 139 7.62 -1.24 0.87
C ARG A 139 8.44 -0.80 2.07
N LEU A 140 8.33 0.47 2.46
CA LEU A 140 9.03 1.00 3.63
C LEU A 140 8.63 0.24 4.89
N HIS A 141 7.33 -0.03 5.10
CA HIS A 141 6.88 -0.82 6.23
C HIS A 141 7.36 -2.27 6.15
N ASN A 142 7.31 -2.90 4.99
CA ASN A 142 7.80 -4.26 4.78
C ASN A 142 9.31 -4.36 5.08
N MET A 143 10.12 -3.35 4.73
CA MET A 143 11.54 -3.30 5.09
C MET A 143 11.76 -3.12 6.59
N ARG A 144 10.97 -2.29 7.26
CA ARG A 144 11.04 -2.11 8.72
C ARG A 144 10.71 -3.39 9.51
N THR A 145 9.96 -4.30 8.90
CA THR A 145 9.52 -5.57 9.52
C THR A 145 10.22 -6.81 8.95
N ILE A 146 11.28 -6.65 8.15
CA ILE A 146 11.97 -7.72 7.44
C ILE A 146 12.59 -8.76 8.38
N GLN A 147 12.93 -8.38 9.61
CA GLN A 147 13.49 -9.29 10.61
C GLN A 147 12.55 -10.44 11.00
N PHE A 148 11.24 -10.26 10.86
CA PHE A 148 10.26 -11.31 11.16
C PHE A 148 10.06 -12.31 10.01
N ILE A 149 10.61 -12.02 8.83
CA ILE A 149 10.48 -12.89 7.65
C ILE A 149 11.57 -13.97 7.70
N PRO A 150 11.25 -15.24 7.41
CA PRO A 150 12.23 -16.31 7.29
C PRO A 150 13.37 -15.96 6.34
N GLN A 151 14.61 -16.33 6.68
CA GLN A 151 15.82 -15.90 5.97
C GLN A 151 15.79 -16.23 4.47
N GLU A 152 15.23 -17.37 4.09
CA GLU A 152 15.07 -17.80 2.70
C GLU A 152 14.22 -16.83 1.87
N LYS A 153 13.16 -16.26 2.48
CA LYS A 153 12.24 -15.32 1.83
C LYS A 153 12.73 -13.87 1.87
N ARG A 154 13.69 -13.53 2.75
CA ARG A 154 14.24 -12.16 2.86
C ARG A 154 14.94 -11.73 1.59
N ARG A 155 15.70 -12.62 0.95
CA ARG A 155 16.46 -12.32 -0.28
C ARG A 155 15.54 -11.85 -1.41
N HIS A 156 14.42 -12.53 -1.62
CA HIS A 156 13.43 -12.12 -2.65
C HIS A 156 12.83 -10.74 -2.35
N ARG A 157 12.49 -10.46 -1.09
CA ARG A 157 11.95 -9.15 -0.72
C ARG A 157 12.97 -8.02 -0.82
N ILE A 158 14.21 -8.25 -0.44
CA ILE A 158 15.30 -7.26 -0.60
C ILE A 158 15.56 -7.01 -2.09
N ALA A 159 15.61 -8.04 -2.91
CA ALA A 159 15.80 -7.91 -4.35
C ALA A 159 14.70 -7.09 -5.01
N SER A 160 13.42 -7.30 -4.66
CA SER A 160 12.31 -6.53 -5.21
C SER A 160 12.37 -5.04 -4.86
N VAL A 161 12.88 -4.68 -3.67
CA VAL A 161 13.06 -3.28 -3.25
C VAL A 161 14.29 -2.66 -3.88
N SER A 162 15.44 -3.38 -3.90
CA SER A 162 16.70 -2.89 -4.46
C SER A 162 16.60 -2.65 -5.96
N TYR A 163 15.81 -3.46 -6.66
CA TYR A 163 15.65 -3.38 -8.11
C TYR A 163 15.02 -2.07 -8.58
N THR A 164 14.08 -1.52 -7.84
CA THR A 164 13.48 -0.22 -8.15
C THR A 164 14.36 0.97 -7.73
N HIS A 165 15.23 0.79 -6.74
CA HIS A 165 16.07 1.89 -6.22
C HIS A 165 17.38 2.03 -7.01
N LEU A 166 18.03 0.93 -7.41
CA LEU A 166 19.33 0.98 -8.10
C LEU A 166 19.24 1.54 -9.52
N ARG A 167 18.12 1.40 -10.21
CA ARG A 167 17.97 1.92 -11.58
C ARG A 167 17.55 3.37 -11.70
N ALA A 168 17.00 3.98 -10.65
CA ALA A 168 16.81 5.43 -10.65
C ALA A 168 18.17 6.19 -10.74
N HIS A 169 19.26 5.55 -10.29
CA HIS A 169 20.61 6.12 -10.34
C HIS A 169 21.42 5.78 -11.62
N GLU A 170 20.99 4.82 -12.45
CA GLU A 170 21.71 4.48 -13.68
C GLU A 170 21.32 5.33 -14.90
N THR A 171 20.25 6.11 -14.82
CA THR A 171 19.80 7.00 -15.90
C THR A 171 20.43 8.39 -15.87
N ASP A 172 21.30 8.69 -14.89
CA ASP A 172 22.03 9.97 -14.77
C ASP A 172 23.49 9.91 -15.27
N ARG A 173 23.81 8.97 -16.15
CA ARG A 173 25.11 8.92 -16.85
C ARG A 173 24.97 8.84 -18.35
#